data_3ad51a6c8c783825a039af5c8d87a10b
#
_entry.id   3ad51a6c8c783825a039af5c8d87a10b
#
_cell.length_a   1.000
_cell.length_b   1.000
_cell.length_c   1.000
_cell.angle_alpha   90.00
_cell.angle_beta   90.00
_cell.angle_gamma   90.00
#
_symmetry.space_group_name_H-M   'P 1'
#
loop_
_entity.id
_entity.type
_entity.pdbx_description
1 polymer ?
#
loop_
_entity_poly.entity_id
_entity_poly.type
_entity_poly.pdbx_seq_one_letter_code
_entity_poly.pdbx_strand_id
1 'polypeptide(L)'
;MEKNQYIVALEIGSSKIVGAIAEKTSAGYLSVKYLQEEQHLNSVRYGIVQNVENIKSSVSRILKNLEGMIDGRVTQVYLGVSGRSLHSIVSEVNRSVTSTEAITQELIDRIIHEATSTPIRNHDTVDIVPRAYFVDKVETPNPVGQFGSSIKIKVNLIVAKPALKLNLNRLMTFGVPVKDYIVTPLAVADQILSESDRELGCMLVDMGAETTTVAIYKDKALIYLSTLPLGGRNLTRDVMSGLSVREVTAENVKKNINNPLDPNNVSNVVIEGVSAPEAANYISARTGEIIANINQQLVDAEVSSKDIQSIILIGGCAHMSGLQQKMAETIKIKVRMGQNPPMLNVLNPEINRMEYIEVFSLLAKASEMIEVGETCVELNRYEDPIFEAPGGYTPAEPSKPANPSKPSKPSKPRRRGWFQSMTDKLSTLMSEDDANEDDQ
;
A
#
# COMPACT_ATOMS: atom_id res chain seq x y z
N MET A 1 29.02 -3.17 -15.74
CA MET A 1 27.81 -2.32 -15.76
C MET A 1 26.90 -2.82 -14.66
N GLU A 2 26.53 -1.98 -13.69
CA GLU A 2 25.50 -2.34 -12.71
C GLU A 2 24.18 -2.52 -13.46
N LYS A 3 23.53 -3.65 -13.24
CA LYS A 3 22.26 -3.99 -13.91
C LYS A 3 21.15 -3.16 -13.28
N ASN A 4 20.27 -2.59 -14.11
CA ASN A 4 19.04 -1.99 -13.63
C ASN A 4 18.21 -3.03 -12.90
N GLN A 5 17.53 -2.60 -11.83
CA GLN A 5 16.63 -3.45 -11.05
C GLN A 5 15.19 -3.22 -11.53
N TYR A 6 14.46 -4.28 -11.77
CA TYR A 6 13.02 -4.20 -12.06
C TYR A 6 12.21 -4.59 -10.84
N ILE A 7 11.20 -3.80 -10.54
CA ILE A 7 10.32 -3.96 -9.40
C ILE A 7 8.91 -4.16 -9.93
N VAL A 8 8.21 -5.17 -9.44
CA VAL A 8 6.84 -5.48 -9.83
C VAL A 8 5.95 -5.38 -8.60
N ALA A 9 4.90 -4.57 -8.70
CA ALA A 9 3.89 -4.44 -7.65
C ALA A 9 2.51 -4.79 -8.18
N LEU A 10 1.71 -5.42 -7.33
CA LEU A 10 0.29 -5.73 -7.56
C LEU A 10 -0.57 -5.06 -6.50
N GLU A 11 -1.64 -4.41 -6.92
CA GLU A 11 -2.72 -3.91 -6.07
C GLU A 11 -4.01 -4.66 -6.44
N ILE A 12 -4.70 -5.22 -5.44
CA ILE A 12 -5.93 -6.02 -5.63
C ILE A 12 -7.08 -5.29 -4.95
N GLY A 13 -7.68 -4.37 -5.68
CA GLY A 13 -8.82 -3.58 -5.22
C GLY A 13 -10.17 -4.29 -5.36
N SER A 14 -11.24 -3.66 -4.87
CA SER A 14 -12.61 -4.21 -4.94
C SER A 14 -13.28 -4.03 -6.31
N SER A 15 -12.69 -3.28 -7.24
CA SER A 15 -13.23 -3.08 -8.58
C SER A 15 -12.27 -3.49 -9.70
N LYS A 16 -10.99 -3.40 -9.45
CA LYS A 16 -9.92 -3.71 -10.42
C LYS A 16 -8.70 -4.27 -9.72
N ILE A 17 -7.88 -4.97 -10.48
CA ILE A 17 -6.52 -5.37 -10.12
C ILE A 17 -5.59 -4.57 -11.01
N VAL A 18 -4.53 -4.02 -10.43
CA VAL A 18 -3.52 -3.27 -11.14
C VAL A 18 -2.15 -3.88 -10.88
N GLY A 19 -1.42 -4.17 -11.95
CA GLY A 19 -0.04 -4.59 -11.90
C GLY A 19 0.84 -3.57 -12.61
N ALA A 20 2.01 -3.26 -12.04
CA ALA A 20 2.93 -2.33 -12.68
C ALA A 20 4.39 -2.76 -12.49
N ILE A 21 5.22 -2.41 -13.47
CA ILE A 21 6.67 -2.61 -13.45
C ILE A 21 7.36 -1.24 -13.44
N ALA A 22 8.26 -1.06 -12.48
CA ALA A 22 9.19 0.07 -12.47
C ALA A 22 10.62 -0.41 -12.62
N GLU A 23 11.43 0.41 -13.27
CA GLU A 23 12.88 0.26 -13.39
C GLU A 23 13.56 1.20 -12.41
N LYS A 24 14.44 0.68 -11.58
CA LYS A 24 15.31 1.42 -10.69
C LYS A 24 16.73 1.40 -11.24
N THR A 25 17.24 2.57 -11.56
CA THR A 25 18.62 2.74 -12.05
C THR A 25 19.61 2.62 -10.89
N SER A 26 20.89 2.39 -11.20
CA SER A 26 22.00 2.41 -10.22
C SER A 26 22.12 3.77 -9.50
N ALA A 27 21.68 4.86 -10.12
CA ALA A 27 21.62 6.19 -9.52
C ALA A 27 20.41 6.39 -8.57
N GLY A 28 19.54 5.37 -8.44
CA GLY A 28 18.37 5.41 -7.57
C GLY A 28 17.10 6.01 -8.18
N TYR A 29 17.13 6.44 -9.44
CA TYR A 29 15.93 6.92 -10.13
C TYR A 29 14.97 5.77 -10.40
N LEU A 30 13.69 6.00 -10.10
CA LEU A 30 12.62 5.04 -10.30
C LEU A 30 11.69 5.52 -11.42
N SER A 31 11.50 4.68 -12.44
CA SER A 31 10.64 4.99 -13.59
C SER A 31 9.62 3.87 -13.82
N VAL A 32 8.33 4.21 -13.88
CA VAL A 32 7.28 3.27 -14.29
C VAL A 32 7.42 3.00 -15.78
N LYS A 33 7.60 1.74 -16.12
CA LYS A 33 7.73 1.28 -17.51
C LYS A 33 6.40 0.80 -18.07
N TYR A 34 5.70 -0.06 -17.33
CA TYR A 34 4.51 -0.72 -17.79
C TYR A 34 3.48 -0.80 -16.68
N LEU A 35 2.22 -0.70 -17.06
CA LEU A 35 1.07 -0.87 -16.19
C LEU A 35 -0.01 -1.66 -16.94
N GLN A 36 -0.63 -2.60 -16.23
CA GLN A 36 -1.78 -3.34 -16.71
C GLN A 36 -2.87 -3.34 -15.63
N GLU A 37 -4.11 -3.17 -16.06
CA GLU A 37 -5.26 -3.31 -15.17
C GLU A 37 -6.29 -4.28 -15.72
N GLU A 38 -7.02 -4.90 -14.84
CA GLU A 38 -8.15 -5.74 -15.16
C GLU A 38 -9.30 -5.47 -14.19
N GLN A 39 -10.46 -5.14 -14.73
CA GLN A 39 -11.66 -4.94 -13.94
C GLN A 39 -12.30 -6.28 -13.59
N HIS A 40 -12.88 -6.37 -12.41
CA HIS A 40 -13.65 -7.54 -11.98
C HIS A 40 -14.92 -7.13 -11.25
N LEU A 41 -15.93 -8.00 -11.32
CA LEU A 41 -17.17 -7.84 -10.58
C LEU A 41 -17.24 -8.89 -9.47
N ASN A 42 -17.41 -8.44 -8.21
CA ASN A 42 -17.67 -9.28 -7.05
C ASN A 42 -16.62 -10.35 -6.70
N SER A 43 -15.48 -10.41 -7.38
CA SER A 43 -14.41 -11.36 -7.04
C SER A 43 -13.64 -10.92 -5.79
N VAL A 44 -13.63 -9.61 -5.48
CA VAL A 44 -13.14 -9.02 -4.23
C VAL A 44 -14.25 -8.15 -3.65
N ARG A 45 -14.54 -8.30 -2.37
CA ARG A 45 -15.54 -7.53 -1.63
C ARG A 45 -14.90 -6.91 -0.39
N TYR A 46 -14.93 -5.58 -0.31
CA TYR A 46 -14.30 -4.83 0.78
C TYR A 46 -12.82 -5.18 1.00
N GLY A 47 -12.06 -5.41 -0.08
CA GLY A 47 -10.66 -5.85 -0.04
C GLY A 47 -10.46 -7.32 0.32
N ILE A 48 -11.51 -8.13 0.44
CA ILE A 48 -11.43 -9.57 0.74
C ILE A 48 -11.79 -10.38 -0.50
N VAL A 49 -10.87 -11.22 -0.95
CA VAL A 49 -11.07 -12.12 -2.10
C VAL A 49 -12.21 -13.10 -1.80
N GLN A 50 -13.23 -13.09 -2.62
CA GLN A 50 -14.38 -13.99 -2.55
C GLN A 50 -14.23 -15.17 -3.52
N ASN A 51 -13.60 -14.93 -4.67
CA ASN A 51 -13.36 -15.93 -5.70
C ASN A 51 -11.88 -15.96 -6.07
N VAL A 52 -11.16 -16.93 -5.49
CA VAL A 52 -9.71 -17.09 -5.66
C VAL A 52 -9.34 -17.40 -7.11
N GLU A 53 -10.11 -18.26 -7.80
CA GLU A 53 -9.81 -18.68 -9.17
C GLU A 53 -9.97 -17.53 -10.18
N ASN A 54 -10.97 -16.69 -9.99
CA ASN A 54 -11.12 -15.49 -10.83
C ASN A 54 -9.96 -14.54 -10.65
N ILE A 55 -9.56 -14.28 -9.39
CA ILE A 55 -8.43 -13.38 -9.10
C ILE A 55 -7.12 -13.97 -9.63
N LYS A 56 -6.90 -15.27 -9.43
CA LYS A 56 -5.73 -15.98 -9.98
C LYS A 56 -5.66 -15.84 -11.51
N SER A 57 -6.77 -16.03 -12.20
CA SER A 57 -6.85 -15.88 -13.65
C SER A 57 -6.56 -14.45 -14.10
N SER A 58 -7.10 -13.44 -13.40
CA SER A 58 -6.86 -12.02 -13.69
C SER A 58 -5.41 -11.63 -13.45
N VAL A 59 -4.82 -12.03 -12.30
CA VAL A 59 -3.40 -11.78 -12.00
C VAL A 59 -2.51 -12.45 -13.04
N SER A 60 -2.80 -13.70 -13.43
CA SER A 60 -2.01 -14.41 -14.45
C SER A 60 -2.05 -13.68 -15.80
N ARG A 61 -3.20 -13.11 -16.22
CA ARG A 61 -3.28 -12.32 -17.46
C ARG A 61 -2.51 -11.02 -17.36
N ILE A 62 -2.61 -10.30 -16.22
CA ILE A 62 -1.85 -9.07 -15.97
C ILE A 62 -0.35 -9.35 -16.06
N LEU A 63 0.14 -10.36 -15.34
CA LEU A 63 1.56 -10.71 -15.33
C LEU A 63 2.04 -11.12 -16.73
N LYS A 64 1.29 -11.96 -17.45
CA LYS A 64 1.63 -12.35 -18.82
C LYS A 64 1.71 -11.17 -19.78
N ASN A 65 0.78 -10.20 -19.66
CA ASN A 65 0.83 -8.99 -20.47
C ASN A 65 2.03 -8.12 -20.14
N LEU A 66 2.36 -7.97 -18.85
CA LEU A 66 3.55 -7.24 -18.40
C LEU A 66 4.84 -7.91 -18.86
N GLU A 67 4.93 -9.25 -18.80
CA GLU A 67 6.05 -10.04 -19.31
C GLU A 67 6.25 -9.83 -20.83
N GLY A 68 5.16 -9.80 -21.59
CA GLY A 68 5.22 -9.52 -23.03
C GLY A 68 5.67 -8.10 -23.36
N MET A 69 5.38 -7.12 -22.48
CA MET A 69 5.81 -5.72 -22.67
C MET A 69 7.27 -5.49 -22.35
N ILE A 70 7.80 -6.20 -21.33
CA ILE A 70 9.20 -6.03 -20.89
C ILE A 70 10.16 -6.99 -21.58
N ASP A 71 9.62 -7.92 -22.38
CA ASP A 71 10.39 -9.05 -22.95
C ASP A 71 11.20 -9.79 -21.88
N GLY A 72 10.49 -10.25 -20.85
CA GLY A 72 11.09 -10.90 -19.70
C GLY A 72 10.08 -11.72 -18.92
N ARG A 73 10.54 -12.41 -17.89
CA ARG A 73 9.75 -13.23 -16.98
C ARG A 73 9.68 -12.57 -15.60
N VAL A 74 8.48 -12.43 -15.06
CA VAL A 74 8.28 -11.98 -13.67
C VAL A 74 8.56 -13.14 -12.73
N THR A 75 9.53 -12.98 -11.85
CA THR A 75 10.00 -14.02 -10.90
C THR A 75 9.44 -13.85 -9.50
N GLN A 76 9.09 -12.62 -9.12
CA GLN A 76 8.50 -12.28 -7.81
C GLN A 76 7.76 -10.94 -7.89
N VAL A 77 6.85 -10.71 -6.96
CA VAL A 77 6.05 -9.50 -6.89
C VAL A 77 5.96 -8.96 -5.47
N TYR A 78 5.78 -7.65 -5.31
CA TYR A 78 5.32 -7.02 -4.08
C TYR A 78 3.81 -6.89 -4.13
N LEU A 79 3.12 -7.23 -3.04
CA LEU A 79 1.67 -7.25 -3.00
C LEU A 79 1.13 -6.23 -1.99
N GLY A 80 0.25 -5.34 -2.46
CA GLY A 80 -0.47 -4.40 -1.61
C GLY A 80 -1.48 -5.11 -0.70
N VAL A 81 -1.54 -4.66 0.55
CA VAL A 81 -2.49 -5.14 1.56
C VAL A 81 -3.40 -4.00 1.98
N SER A 82 -4.67 -4.14 1.64
CA SER A 82 -5.76 -3.24 2.03
C SER A 82 -7.03 -4.02 2.33
N GLY A 83 -8.05 -3.39 2.88
CA GLY A 83 -9.36 -4.00 3.07
C GLY A 83 -10.02 -3.63 4.38
N ARG A 84 -11.32 -3.94 4.45
CA ARG A 84 -12.11 -3.70 5.68
C ARG A 84 -11.50 -4.46 6.86
N SER A 85 -11.63 -3.93 8.03
CA SER A 85 -11.03 -4.39 9.27
C SER A 85 -9.57 -3.99 9.51
N LEU A 86 -8.90 -3.42 8.52
CA LEU A 86 -7.58 -2.83 8.72
C LEU A 86 -7.71 -1.55 9.56
N HIS A 87 -7.09 -1.54 10.75
CA HIS A 87 -7.08 -0.39 11.65
C HIS A 87 -5.87 -0.41 12.58
N SER A 88 -5.62 0.70 13.25
CA SER A 88 -4.54 0.80 14.24
C SER A 88 -5.04 0.62 15.66
N ILE A 89 -4.25 -0.05 16.50
CA ILE A 89 -4.43 -0.15 17.95
C ILE A 89 -3.15 0.34 18.61
N VAL A 90 -3.27 1.25 19.58
CA VAL A 90 -2.12 1.72 20.34
C VAL A 90 -1.69 0.67 21.36
N SER A 91 -0.41 0.34 21.36
CA SER A 91 0.23 -0.49 22.39
C SER A 91 1.39 0.25 23.01
N GLU A 92 1.62 0.05 24.31
CA GLU A 92 2.73 0.65 25.03
C GLU A 92 3.57 -0.44 25.69
N VAL A 93 4.88 -0.37 25.48
CA VAL A 93 5.84 -1.22 26.19
C VAL A 93 6.76 -0.35 27.00
N ASN A 94 6.91 -0.69 28.29
CA ASN A 94 7.80 0.00 29.21
C ASN A 94 8.87 -0.97 29.73
N ARG A 95 10.15 -0.55 29.69
CA ARG A 95 11.29 -1.35 30.13
C ARG A 95 12.23 -0.53 31.02
N SER A 96 12.68 -1.14 32.10
CA SER A 96 13.84 -0.64 32.83
C SER A 96 15.11 -0.98 32.05
N VAL A 97 16.04 -0.03 31.99
CA VAL A 97 17.31 -0.18 31.29
C VAL A 97 18.46 0.23 32.24
N THR A 98 19.65 -0.22 31.93
CA THR A 98 20.82 0.12 32.74
C THR A 98 21.27 1.55 32.44
N SER A 99 21.23 2.42 33.41
CA SER A 99 21.52 3.86 33.22
C SER A 99 22.98 4.18 32.80
N THR A 100 23.86 3.20 32.89
CA THR A 100 25.27 3.29 32.48
C THR A 100 25.50 2.91 31.01
N GLU A 101 24.50 2.35 30.33
CA GLU A 101 24.59 1.95 28.93
C GLU A 101 23.70 2.83 28.07
N ALA A 102 24.19 3.18 26.88
CA ALA A 102 23.38 3.91 25.90
C ALA A 102 22.30 3.02 25.31
N ILE A 103 21.13 3.57 25.09
CA ILE A 103 20.04 2.90 24.39
C ILE A 103 20.48 2.61 22.96
N THR A 104 20.42 1.33 22.55
CA THR A 104 20.81 0.88 21.20
C THR A 104 19.59 0.66 20.31
N GLN A 105 19.81 0.64 18.98
CA GLN A 105 18.75 0.33 18.03
C GLN A 105 18.21 -1.10 18.22
N GLU A 106 19.10 -2.06 18.55
CA GLU A 106 18.71 -3.45 18.79
C GLU A 106 17.78 -3.59 20.02
N LEU A 107 17.99 -2.76 21.05
CA LEU A 107 17.08 -2.71 22.19
C LEU A 107 15.70 -2.20 21.78
N ILE A 108 15.66 -1.13 20.98
CA ILE A 108 14.42 -0.54 20.48
C ILE A 108 13.66 -1.57 19.62
N ASP A 109 14.35 -2.20 18.68
CA ASP A 109 13.75 -3.19 17.78
C ASP A 109 13.19 -4.39 18.57
N ARG A 110 13.89 -4.82 19.62
CA ARG A 110 13.40 -5.88 20.52
C ARG A 110 12.15 -5.47 21.29
N ILE A 111 12.10 -4.25 21.80
CA ILE A 111 10.92 -3.72 22.54
C ILE A 111 9.72 -3.58 21.58
N ILE A 112 9.95 -3.10 20.36
CA ILE A 112 8.91 -3.00 19.33
C ILE A 112 8.40 -4.39 18.96
N HIS A 113 9.31 -5.36 18.79
CA HIS A 113 8.91 -6.75 18.49
C HIS A 113 8.12 -7.38 19.62
N GLU A 114 8.44 -7.06 20.87
CA GLU A 114 7.70 -7.54 22.03
C GLU A 114 6.23 -7.03 22.04
N ALA A 115 6.00 -5.80 21.55
CA ALA A 115 4.65 -5.26 21.43
C ALA A 115 3.74 -6.15 20.54
N THR A 116 4.31 -6.88 19.56
CA THR A 116 3.54 -7.81 18.70
C THR A 116 3.19 -9.11 19.39
N SER A 117 3.91 -9.48 20.41
CA SER A 117 3.73 -10.78 21.10
C SER A 117 2.47 -10.83 21.95
N THR A 118 1.83 -9.67 22.19
CA THR A 118 0.56 -9.61 22.93
C THR A 118 -0.59 -9.97 21.98
N PRO A 119 -1.29 -11.11 22.19
CA PRO A 119 -2.39 -11.49 21.32
C PRO A 119 -3.54 -10.48 21.39
N ILE A 120 -4.00 -10.03 20.24
CA ILE A 120 -5.16 -9.15 20.13
C ILE A 120 -6.38 -10.02 19.79
N ARG A 121 -7.42 -9.95 20.63
CA ARG A 121 -8.61 -10.79 20.48
C ARG A 121 -9.23 -10.59 19.09
N ASN A 122 -9.38 -11.70 18.35
CA ASN A 122 -9.98 -11.75 17.00
C ASN A 122 -9.29 -10.89 15.92
N HIS A 123 -8.02 -10.52 16.12
CA HIS A 123 -7.24 -9.78 15.14
C HIS A 123 -5.82 -10.32 15.04
N ASP A 124 -5.28 -10.25 13.83
CA ASP A 124 -3.88 -10.49 13.56
C ASP A 124 -3.16 -9.15 13.37
N THR A 125 -1.96 -9.01 13.92
CA THR A 125 -1.09 -7.87 13.63
C THR A 125 -0.53 -8.03 12.22
N VAL A 126 -0.68 -7.00 11.39
CA VAL A 126 -0.25 -6.96 10.00
C VAL A 126 1.04 -6.14 9.85
N ASP A 127 1.18 -5.08 10.64
CA ASP A 127 2.37 -4.22 10.64
C ASP A 127 2.48 -3.46 11.97
N ILE A 128 3.62 -2.82 12.22
CA ILE A 128 3.88 -2.01 13.42
C ILE A 128 4.50 -0.69 13.01
N VAL A 129 3.90 0.39 13.51
CA VAL A 129 4.38 1.74 13.28
C VAL A 129 4.74 2.37 14.62
N PRO A 130 6.02 2.71 14.90
CA PRO A 130 6.39 3.49 16.07
C PRO A 130 5.64 4.81 16.08
N ARG A 131 5.15 5.21 17.27
CA ARG A 131 4.40 6.44 17.46
C ARG A 131 5.14 7.48 18.30
N ALA A 132 5.69 7.07 19.46
CA ALA A 132 6.41 7.97 20.36
C ALA A 132 7.40 7.18 21.22
N TYR A 133 8.48 7.82 21.57
CA TYR A 133 9.52 7.30 22.47
C TYR A 133 9.65 8.17 23.69
N PHE A 134 9.88 7.57 24.84
CA PHE A 134 10.09 8.28 26.11
C PHE A 134 11.30 7.66 26.82
N VAL A 135 12.26 8.50 27.25
CA VAL A 135 13.37 8.12 28.10
C VAL A 135 13.18 8.84 29.45
N ASP A 136 13.13 8.07 30.53
CA ASP A 136 12.83 8.59 31.88
C ASP A 136 11.58 9.50 31.92
N LYS A 137 10.53 9.09 31.18
CA LYS A 137 9.23 9.79 31.02
C LYS A 137 9.29 11.07 30.15
N VAL A 138 10.46 11.46 29.63
CA VAL A 138 10.61 12.59 28.72
C VAL A 138 10.46 12.08 27.28
N GLU A 139 9.56 12.69 26.52
CA GLU A 139 9.37 12.36 25.10
C GLU A 139 10.59 12.79 24.29
N THR A 140 11.01 11.93 23.37
CA THR A 140 12.16 12.17 22.49
C THR A 140 11.89 11.65 21.07
N PRO A 141 12.28 12.37 20.02
CA PRO A 141 12.13 11.90 18.65
C PRO A 141 13.07 10.74 18.31
N ASN A 142 14.21 10.63 19.00
CA ASN A 142 15.19 9.55 18.81
C ASN A 142 15.83 9.17 20.14
N PRO A 143 15.54 7.98 20.69
CA PRO A 143 16.13 7.52 21.93
C PRO A 143 17.51 6.89 21.76
N VAL A 144 17.97 6.58 20.52
CA VAL A 144 19.25 5.92 20.26
C VAL A 144 20.41 6.81 20.71
N GLY A 145 21.32 6.25 21.50
CA GLY A 145 22.48 6.94 22.06
C GLY A 145 22.19 7.73 23.34
N GLN A 146 20.92 7.81 23.80
CA GLN A 146 20.57 8.42 25.07
C GLN A 146 20.81 7.46 26.23
N PHE A 147 21.01 8.04 27.43
CA PHE A 147 21.14 7.32 28.69
C PHE A 147 19.88 7.55 29.51
N GLY A 148 19.43 6.52 30.22
CA GLY A 148 18.25 6.61 31.08
C GLY A 148 18.09 5.35 31.92
N SER A 149 17.19 5.39 32.88
CA SER A 149 16.82 4.25 33.73
C SER A 149 15.58 3.49 33.20
N SER A 150 14.83 4.12 32.30
CA SER A 150 13.62 3.51 31.68
C SER A 150 13.43 4.01 30.28
N ILE A 151 12.92 3.11 29.43
CA ILE A 151 12.42 3.45 28.09
C ILE A 151 10.98 2.99 27.95
N LYS A 152 10.11 3.88 27.46
CA LYS A 152 8.75 3.55 27.07
C LYS A 152 8.59 3.84 25.58
N ILE A 153 8.03 2.88 24.85
CA ILE A 153 7.74 3.02 23.42
C ILE A 153 6.23 2.85 23.22
N LYS A 154 5.60 3.83 22.59
CA LYS A 154 4.24 3.72 22.06
C LYS A 154 4.33 3.30 20.60
N VAL A 155 3.55 2.29 20.22
CA VAL A 155 3.46 1.81 18.84
C VAL A 155 2.00 1.74 18.42
N ASN A 156 1.75 1.94 17.13
CA ASN A 156 0.52 1.54 16.49
C ASN A 156 0.71 0.13 15.93
N LEU A 157 -0.02 -0.84 16.46
CA LEU A 157 -0.19 -2.14 15.86
C LEU A 157 -1.24 -1.99 14.75
N ILE A 158 -0.84 -2.21 13.52
CA ILE A 158 -1.79 -2.27 12.40
C ILE A 158 -2.36 -3.67 12.39
N VAL A 159 -3.64 -3.76 12.59
CA VAL A 159 -4.33 -5.05 12.80
C VAL A 159 -5.47 -5.24 11.82
N ALA A 160 -5.79 -6.51 11.56
CA ALA A 160 -6.93 -6.88 10.75
C ALA A 160 -7.56 -8.17 11.25
N LYS A 161 -8.80 -8.46 10.83
CA LYS A 161 -9.45 -9.76 11.14
C LYS A 161 -8.68 -10.91 10.45
N PRO A 162 -8.70 -12.13 11.02
CA PRO A 162 -8.02 -13.31 10.46
C PRO A 162 -8.37 -13.61 8.99
N ALA A 163 -9.57 -13.21 8.54
CA ALA A 163 -9.99 -13.34 7.16
C ALA A 163 -9.06 -12.61 6.17
N LEU A 164 -8.43 -11.49 6.57
CA LEU A 164 -7.45 -10.81 5.72
C LEU A 164 -6.19 -11.66 5.57
N LYS A 165 -5.68 -12.23 6.66
CA LYS A 165 -4.53 -13.14 6.64
C LYS A 165 -4.79 -14.37 5.76
N LEU A 166 -5.97 -15.00 5.92
CA LEU A 166 -6.37 -16.12 5.07
C LEU A 166 -6.43 -15.70 3.60
N ASN A 167 -6.86 -14.48 3.34
CA ASN A 167 -6.90 -13.91 2.01
C ASN A 167 -5.49 -13.78 1.41
N LEU A 168 -4.54 -13.25 2.19
CA LEU A 168 -3.13 -13.13 1.77
C LEU A 168 -2.53 -14.50 1.45
N ASN A 169 -2.77 -15.50 2.28
CA ASN A 169 -2.30 -16.87 2.03
C ASN A 169 -2.87 -17.46 0.74
N ARG A 170 -4.15 -17.20 0.43
CA ARG A 170 -4.76 -17.59 -0.84
C ARG A 170 -4.12 -16.90 -2.04
N LEU A 171 -3.67 -15.64 -1.87
CA LEU A 171 -2.97 -14.90 -2.92
C LEU A 171 -1.58 -15.47 -3.22
N MET A 172 -0.92 -16.13 -2.26
CA MET A 172 0.37 -16.82 -2.48
C MET A 172 0.29 -17.96 -3.51
N THR A 173 -0.91 -18.42 -3.88
CA THR A 173 -1.11 -19.52 -4.83
C THR A 173 -1.12 -19.07 -6.30
N PHE A 174 -0.79 -17.82 -6.62
CA PHE A 174 -0.87 -17.27 -7.98
C PHE A 174 0.18 -17.77 -8.98
N GLY A 175 1.12 -18.60 -8.55
CA GLY A 175 2.17 -19.15 -9.40
C GLY A 175 3.42 -18.28 -9.54
N VAL A 176 3.38 -17.04 -8.99
CA VAL A 176 4.55 -16.17 -8.83
C VAL A 176 4.72 -15.87 -7.34
N PRO A 177 5.90 -16.07 -6.76
CA PRO A 177 6.15 -15.80 -5.34
C PRO A 177 5.87 -14.34 -4.98
N VAL A 178 5.25 -14.13 -3.82
CA VAL A 178 5.16 -12.80 -3.21
C VAL A 178 6.45 -12.56 -2.45
N LYS A 179 7.24 -11.56 -2.88
CA LYS A 179 8.49 -11.17 -2.23
C LYS A 179 8.23 -10.57 -0.86
N ASP A 180 7.26 -9.67 -0.80
CA ASP A 180 6.81 -9.09 0.47
C ASP A 180 5.40 -8.49 0.32
N TYR A 181 4.75 -8.29 1.47
CA TYR A 181 3.45 -7.66 1.59
C TYR A 181 3.62 -6.24 2.13
N ILE A 182 2.99 -5.28 1.48
CA ILE A 182 3.09 -3.86 1.84
C ILE A 182 1.71 -3.36 2.22
N VAL A 183 1.54 -2.83 3.42
CA VAL A 183 0.28 -2.20 3.84
C VAL A 183 0.05 -0.95 3.00
N THR A 184 -0.88 -1.02 2.06
CA THR A 184 -1.10 0.01 1.03
C THR A 184 -1.33 1.40 1.62
N PRO A 185 -2.20 1.62 2.63
CA PRO A 185 -2.39 2.96 3.19
C PRO A 185 -1.11 3.56 3.81
N LEU A 186 -0.23 2.73 4.38
CA LEU A 186 1.04 3.20 4.93
C LEU A 186 2.02 3.56 3.81
N ALA A 187 2.12 2.72 2.77
CA ALA A 187 2.96 3.01 1.61
C ALA A 187 2.53 4.31 0.92
N VAL A 188 1.22 4.49 0.73
CA VAL A 188 0.68 5.74 0.15
C VAL A 188 1.04 6.93 1.03
N ALA A 189 0.79 6.85 2.34
CA ALA A 189 1.15 7.92 3.25
C ALA A 189 2.65 8.24 3.21
N ASP A 190 3.51 7.21 3.18
CA ASP A 190 4.97 7.40 3.15
C ASP A 190 5.43 8.13 1.89
N GLN A 191 4.76 7.92 0.77
CA GLN A 191 5.19 8.43 -0.52
C GLN A 191 4.58 9.78 -0.90
N ILE A 192 3.37 10.12 -0.40
CA ILE A 192 2.64 11.32 -0.84
C ILE A 192 2.49 12.41 0.21
N LEU A 193 2.64 12.08 1.50
CA LEU A 193 2.58 13.08 2.57
C LEU A 193 3.96 13.72 2.76
N SER A 194 4.01 15.04 2.66
CA SER A 194 5.20 15.79 2.99
C SER A 194 5.50 15.73 4.49
N GLU A 195 6.72 16.03 4.87
CA GLU A 195 7.10 16.18 6.28
C GLU A 195 6.24 17.23 6.98
N SER A 196 5.96 18.34 6.30
CA SER A 196 5.07 19.41 6.80
C SER A 196 3.63 18.93 7.01
N ASP A 197 3.06 18.12 6.08
CA ASP A 197 1.73 17.53 6.28
C ASP A 197 1.67 16.70 7.57
N ARG A 198 2.67 15.86 7.78
CA ARG A 198 2.74 14.98 8.96
C ARG A 198 2.96 15.75 10.26
N GLU A 199 3.78 16.80 10.23
CA GLU A 199 4.09 17.61 11.40
C GLU A 199 2.91 18.47 11.84
N LEU A 200 2.31 19.20 10.90
CA LEU A 200 1.21 20.13 11.19
C LEU A 200 -0.15 19.45 11.38
N GLY A 201 -0.23 18.18 11.07
CA GLY A 201 -1.45 17.38 11.15
C GLY A 201 -2.19 17.31 9.83
N CYS A 202 -2.43 16.08 9.35
CA CYS A 202 -3.21 15.83 8.16
C CYS A 202 -4.05 14.55 8.28
N MET A 203 -5.08 14.49 7.46
CA MET A 203 -5.90 13.30 7.27
C MET A 203 -5.76 12.82 5.82
N LEU A 204 -5.20 11.65 5.60
CA LEU A 204 -5.21 10.97 4.32
C LEU A 204 -6.50 10.16 4.21
N VAL A 205 -7.27 10.42 3.16
CA VAL A 205 -8.55 9.73 2.88
C VAL A 205 -8.46 9.07 1.53
N ASP A 206 -8.49 7.75 1.53
CA ASP A 206 -8.52 6.92 0.33
C ASP A 206 -9.94 6.41 0.10
N MET A 207 -10.63 7.00 -0.89
CA MET A 207 -12.00 6.62 -1.26
C MET A 207 -12.00 5.64 -2.44
N GLY A 208 -11.97 4.36 -2.11
CA GLY A 208 -12.04 3.27 -3.09
C GLY A 208 -13.46 2.91 -3.55
N ALA A 209 -13.57 1.75 -4.20
CA ALA A 209 -14.86 1.26 -4.70
C ALA A 209 -15.80 0.77 -3.60
N GLU A 210 -15.30 0.01 -2.62
CA GLU A 210 -16.12 -0.54 -1.52
C GLU A 210 -15.61 -0.17 -0.13
N THR A 211 -14.45 0.50 -0.05
CA THR A 211 -13.84 0.91 1.22
C THR A 211 -13.40 2.37 1.14
N THR A 212 -13.40 3.02 2.31
CA THR A 212 -12.74 4.31 2.52
C THR A 212 -11.77 4.14 3.69
N THR A 213 -10.48 4.32 3.44
CA THR A 213 -9.45 4.26 4.47
C THR A 213 -9.07 5.66 4.91
N VAL A 214 -9.03 5.87 6.23
CA VAL A 214 -8.66 7.14 6.85
C VAL A 214 -7.40 6.90 7.68
N ALA A 215 -6.35 7.67 7.40
CA ALA A 215 -5.13 7.71 8.21
C ALA A 215 -4.86 9.14 8.68
N ILE A 216 -4.70 9.33 9.99
CA ILE A 216 -4.48 10.63 10.61
C ILE A 216 -3.03 10.69 11.11
N TYR A 217 -2.32 11.71 10.66
CA TYR A 217 -0.95 12.00 11.07
C TYR A 217 -0.91 13.34 11.82
N LYS A 218 -0.08 13.42 12.86
CA LYS A 218 0.23 14.62 13.62
C LYS A 218 1.58 14.45 14.31
N ASP A 219 2.32 15.52 14.48
CA ASP A 219 3.64 15.52 15.12
C ASP A 219 4.56 14.43 14.52
N LYS A 220 4.53 14.29 13.18
CA LYS A 220 5.26 13.31 12.36
C LYS A 220 4.86 11.84 12.57
N ALA A 221 3.93 11.54 13.46
CA ALA A 221 3.49 10.19 13.80
C ALA A 221 2.13 9.85 13.21
N LEU A 222 1.92 8.57 12.86
CA LEU A 222 0.58 8.04 12.63
C LEU A 222 -0.17 8.03 13.97
N ILE A 223 -1.29 8.73 14.03
CA ILE A 223 -2.14 8.79 15.22
C ILE A 223 -3.25 7.74 15.15
N TYR A 224 -3.82 7.55 13.95
CA TYR A 224 -4.99 6.71 13.75
C TYR A 224 -5.03 6.17 12.33
N LEU A 225 -5.47 4.93 12.18
CA LEU A 225 -5.78 4.30 10.90
C LEU A 225 -7.08 3.50 11.06
N SER A 226 -8.01 3.67 10.12
CA SER A 226 -9.24 2.86 10.07
C SER A 226 -9.74 2.73 8.64
N THR A 227 -10.39 1.59 8.34
CA THR A 227 -11.01 1.34 7.04
C THR A 227 -12.51 1.12 7.19
N LEU A 228 -13.28 2.05 6.64
CA LEU A 228 -14.72 2.04 6.59
C LEU A 228 -15.21 1.14 5.43
N PRO A 229 -16.25 0.32 5.61
CA PRO A 229 -16.84 -0.49 4.54
C PRO A 229 -17.81 0.34 3.68
N LEU A 230 -17.39 1.52 3.27
CA LEU A 230 -18.13 2.50 2.47
C LEU A 230 -17.25 2.98 1.32
N GLY A 231 -17.80 3.09 0.12
CA GLY A 231 -17.06 3.55 -1.05
C GLY A 231 -17.97 3.84 -2.25
N GLY A 232 -17.38 4.07 -3.41
CA GLY A 232 -18.09 4.47 -4.62
C GLY A 232 -19.17 3.51 -5.09
N ARG A 233 -19.06 2.20 -4.78
CA ARG A 233 -20.10 1.21 -5.12
C ARG A 233 -21.36 1.35 -4.29
N ASN A 234 -21.30 1.96 -3.09
CA ASN A 234 -22.51 2.28 -2.33
C ASN A 234 -23.37 3.29 -3.08
N LEU A 235 -22.77 4.30 -3.70
CA LEU A 235 -23.46 5.26 -4.55
C LEU A 235 -24.14 4.57 -5.73
N THR A 236 -23.40 3.68 -6.42
CA THR A 236 -23.91 2.91 -7.54
C THR A 236 -25.11 2.05 -7.14
N ARG A 237 -25.04 1.37 -5.98
CA ARG A 237 -26.12 0.54 -5.46
C ARG A 237 -27.38 1.35 -5.10
N ASP A 238 -27.20 2.56 -4.57
CA ASP A 238 -28.34 3.41 -4.23
C ASP A 238 -29.04 3.90 -5.50
N VAL A 239 -28.30 4.31 -6.53
CA VAL A 239 -28.86 4.66 -7.84
C VAL A 239 -29.56 3.44 -8.46
N MET A 240 -28.90 2.29 -8.47
CA MET A 240 -29.44 1.03 -8.97
C MET A 240 -30.79 0.67 -8.32
N SER A 241 -30.83 0.70 -6.99
CA SER A 241 -32.02 0.31 -6.23
C SER A 241 -33.12 1.38 -6.30
N GLY A 242 -32.75 2.68 -6.17
CA GLY A 242 -33.70 3.76 -6.16
C GLY A 242 -34.38 3.99 -7.51
N LEU A 243 -33.67 3.75 -8.60
CA LEU A 243 -34.20 3.95 -9.97
C LEU A 243 -34.49 2.63 -10.70
N SER A 244 -34.36 1.48 -10.03
CA SER A 244 -34.64 0.14 -10.58
C SER A 244 -33.90 -0.14 -11.89
N VAL A 245 -32.62 0.25 -11.96
CA VAL A 245 -31.75 0.04 -13.14
C VAL A 245 -30.67 -1.00 -12.86
N ARG A 246 -30.00 -1.47 -13.91
CA ARG A 246 -28.87 -2.41 -13.75
C ARG A 246 -27.65 -1.71 -13.16
N GLU A 247 -26.80 -2.47 -12.45
CA GLU A 247 -25.56 -1.96 -11.82
C GLU A 247 -24.67 -1.23 -12.83
N VAL A 248 -24.50 -1.80 -14.04
CA VAL A 248 -23.69 -1.18 -15.10
C VAL A 248 -24.24 0.18 -15.51
N THR A 249 -25.57 0.30 -15.71
CA THR A 249 -26.23 1.57 -16.01
C THR A 249 -26.06 2.57 -14.87
N ALA A 250 -26.28 2.16 -13.62
CA ALA A 250 -26.10 3.02 -12.46
C ALA A 250 -24.66 3.52 -12.33
N GLU A 251 -23.65 2.66 -12.58
CA GLU A 251 -22.23 3.04 -12.57
C GLU A 251 -21.89 4.04 -13.67
N ASN A 252 -22.40 3.82 -14.90
CA ASN A 252 -22.22 4.74 -16.02
C ASN A 252 -22.88 6.10 -15.74
N VAL A 253 -24.10 6.09 -15.21
CA VAL A 253 -24.81 7.31 -14.81
C VAL A 253 -24.00 8.08 -13.78
N LYS A 254 -23.55 7.42 -12.69
CA LYS A 254 -22.71 8.03 -11.64
C LYS A 254 -21.45 8.68 -12.22
N LYS A 255 -20.78 8.04 -13.17
CA LYS A 255 -19.54 8.54 -13.77
C LYS A 255 -19.75 9.73 -14.72
N ASN A 256 -20.91 9.81 -15.35
CA ASN A 256 -21.17 10.79 -16.41
C ASN A 256 -22.07 11.95 -15.98
N ILE A 257 -22.57 11.98 -14.75
CA ILE A 257 -23.31 13.13 -14.24
C ILE A 257 -22.36 14.29 -13.98
N ASN A 258 -22.68 15.45 -14.51
CA ASN A 258 -22.05 16.70 -14.14
C ASN A 258 -22.65 17.22 -12.82
N ASN A 259 -21.81 17.58 -11.85
CA ASN A 259 -22.19 18.05 -10.51
C ASN A 259 -23.12 17.09 -9.72
N PRO A 260 -22.78 15.81 -9.58
CA PRO A 260 -23.65 14.84 -8.91
C PRO A 260 -23.94 15.16 -7.44
N LEU A 261 -23.20 16.08 -6.84
CA LEU A 261 -23.31 16.45 -5.42
C LEU A 261 -24.14 17.73 -5.17
N ASP A 262 -24.60 18.38 -6.23
CA ASP A 262 -25.53 19.49 -6.17
C ASP A 262 -26.78 19.20 -7.03
N PRO A 263 -27.77 18.45 -6.50
CA PRO A 263 -28.96 18.06 -7.25
C PRO A 263 -29.78 19.24 -7.82
N ASN A 264 -29.64 20.41 -7.24
CA ASN A 264 -30.36 21.62 -7.68
C ASN A 264 -29.67 22.28 -8.89
N ASN A 265 -28.40 21.96 -9.14
CA ASN A 265 -27.57 22.56 -10.21
C ASN A 265 -27.00 21.50 -11.16
N VAL A 266 -27.60 20.33 -11.20
CA VAL A 266 -27.26 19.29 -12.16
C VAL A 266 -27.98 19.53 -13.48
N SER A 267 -27.32 19.26 -14.61
CA SER A 267 -27.94 19.38 -15.93
C SER A 267 -29.14 18.43 -16.05
N ASN A 268 -30.27 18.96 -16.56
CA ASN A 268 -31.48 18.15 -16.79
C ASN A 268 -31.32 17.30 -18.06
N VAL A 269 -30.49 16.26 -17.97
CA VAL A 269 -30.20 15.32 -19.06
C VAL A 269 -30.58 13.91 -18.64
N VAL A 270 -30.81 13.06 -19.66
CA VAL A 270 -31.07 11.63 -19.49
C VAL A 270 -29.82 10.87 -19.94
N ILE A 271 -29.27 10.04 -19.06
CA ILE A 271 -28.09 9.20 -19.31
C ILE A 271 -28.54 7.74 -19.26
N GLU A 272 -28.43 7.00 -20.36
CA GLU A 272 -28.89 5.60 -20.47
C GLU A 272 -30.34 5.37 -19.97
N GLY A 273 -31.24 6.32 -20.24
CA GLY A 273 -32.63 6.26 -19.81
C GLY A 273 -32.90 6.72 -18.37
N VAL A 274 -31.88 7.20 -17.66
CA VAL A 274 -31.95 7.64 -16.26
C VAL A 274 -31.89 9.17 -16.20
N SER A 275 -32.77 9.79 -15.43
CA SER A 275 -32.74 11.22 -15.13
C SER A 275 -31.54 11.57 -14.27
N ALA A 276 -30.65 12.45 -14.77
CA ALA A 276 -29.49 12.88 -14.02
C ALA A 276 -29.81 13.57 -12.68
N PRO A 277 -30.82 14.48 -12.59
CA PRO A 277 -31.26 15.06 -11.31
C PRO A 277 -31.74 14.02 -10.29
N GLU A 278 -32.49 13.00 -10.73
CA GLU A 278 -32.96 11.95 -9.83
C GLU A 278 -31.80 11.10 -9.31
N ALA A 279 -30.85 10.68 -10.17
CA ALA A 279 -29.67 9.96 -9.77
C ALA A 279 -28.78 10.78 -8.83
N ALA A 280 -28.63 12.08 -9.08
CA ALA A 280 -27.87 13.00 -8.24
C ALA A 280 -28.39 13.08 -6.80
N ASN A 281 -29.70 12.95 -6.57
CA ASN A 281 -30.29 12.90 -5.23
C ASN A 281 -29.70 11.72 -4.42
N TYR A 282 -29.68 10.53 -5.00
CA TYR A 282 -29.12 9.34 -4.34
C TYR A 282 -27.61 9.47 -4.13
N ILE A 283 -26.89 9.94 -5.16
CA ILE A 283 -25.43 10.13 -5.09
C ILE A 283 -25.07 11.15 -4.00
N SER A 284 -25.73 12.30 -3.97
CA SER A 284 -25.46 13.36 -2.99
C SER A 284 -25.78 12.93 -1.56
N ALA A 285 -26.90 12.23 -1.35
CA ALA A 285 -27.29 11.72 -0.04
C ALA A 285 -26.25 10.72 0.51
N ARG A 286 -25.87 9.74 -0.29
CA ARG A 286 -24.88 8.73 0.12
C ARG A 286 -23.49 9.33 0.31
N THR A 287 -23.09 10.27 -0.53
CA THR A 287 -21.83 10.98 -0.36
C THR A 287 -21.80 11.75 0.94
N GLY A 288 -22.92 12.41 1.30
CA GLY A 288 -23.06 13.09 2.59
C GLY A 288 -22.85 12.16 3.78
N GLU A 289 -23.43 10.95 3.72
CA GLU A 289 -23.22 9.90 4.74
C GLU A 289 -21.76 9.45 4.82
N ILE A 290 -21.10 9.22 3.67
CA ILE A 290 -19.68 8.83 3.68
C ILE A 290 -18.82 9.94 4.29
N ILE A 291 -19.04 11.21 3.93
CA ILE A 291 -18.31 12.35 4.50
C ILE A 291 -18.55 12.46 6.02
N ALA A 292 -19.78 12.24 6.48
CA ALA A 292 -20.09 12.23 7.91
C ALA A 292 -19.33 11.13 8.66
N ASN A 293 -19.24 9.92 8.08
CA ASN A 293 -18.45 8.82 8.64
C ASN A 293 -16.95 9.10 8.62
N ILE A 294 -16.42 9.78 7.57
CA ILE A 294 -15.03 10.24 7.54
C ILE A 294 -14.77 11.25 8.67
N ASN A 295 -15.69 12.22 8.85
CA ASN A 295 -15.57 13.20 9.93
C ASN A 295 -15.63 12.55 11.32
N GLN A 296 -16.42 11.49 11.48
CA GLN A 296 -16.48 10.72 12.73
C GLN A 296 -15.14 10.12 13.11
N GLN A 297 -14.26 9.81 12.12
CA GLN A 297 -12.95 9.26 12.40
C GLN A 297 -12.04 10.24 13.17
N LEU A 298 -12.26 11.55 13.09
CA LEU A 298 -11.58 12.53 13.95
C LEU A 298 -11.98 12.36 15.42
N VAL A 299 -13.26 12.11 15.67
CA VAL A 299 -13.79 11.88 17.03
C VAL A 299 -13.26 10.55 17.57
N ASP A 300 -13.30 9.50 16.75
CA ASP A 300 -12.81 8.17 17.13
C ASP A 300 -11.30 8.17 17.40
N ALA A 301 -10.55 9.02 16.71
CA ALA A 301 -9.13 9.26 16.91
C ALA A 301 -8.80 10.17 18.11
N GLU A 302 -9.82 10.77 18.75
CA GLU A 302 -9.66 11.81 19.79
C GLU A 302 -8.85 13.03 19.33
N VAL A 303 -8.99 13.40 18.04
CA VAL A 303 -8.28 14.50 17.40
C VAL A 303 -9.25 15.65 17.06
N SER A 304 -8.92 16.86 17.45
CA SER A 304 -9.72 18.03 17.09
C SER A 304 -9.53 18.37 15.61
N SER A 305 -10.59 18.80 14.94
CA SER A 305 -10.49 19.31 13.56
C SER A 305 -9.54 20.52 13.44
N LYS A 306 -9.30 21.27 14.53
CA LYS A 306 -8.33 22.36 14.57
C LYS A 306 -6.87 21.90 14.54
N ASP A 307 -6.63 20.64 14.89
CA ASP A 307 -5.30 20.01 14.87
C ASP A 307 -4.96 19.44 13.49
N ILE A 308 -5.86 19.52 12.52
CA ILE A 308 -5.71 19.02 11.17
C ILE A 308 -5.71 20.17 10.18
N GLN A 309 -4.58 20.40 9.52
CA GLN A 309 -4.39 21.47 8.55
C GLN A 309 -5.03 21.16 7.19
N SER A 310 -4.99 19.89 6.79
CA SER A 310 -5.46 19.47 5.47
C SER A 310 -5.97 18.03 5.44
N ILE A 311 -6.91 17.78 4.54
CA ILE A 311 -7.31 16.45 4.10
C ILE A 311 -6.71 16.22 2.72
N ILE A 312 -6.01 15.10 2.57
CA ILE A 312 -5.45 14.64 1.31
C ILE A 312 -6.35 13.51 0.79
N LEU A 313 -6.99 13.75 -0.35
CA LEU A 313 -7.99 12.85 -0.93
C LEU A 313 -7.39 12.07 -2.09
N ILE A 314 -7.53 10.75 -2.07
CA ILE A 314 -7.10 9.82 -3.11
C ILE A 314 -8.16 8.73 -3.36
N GLY A 315 -7.85 7.80 -4.27
CA GLY A 315 -8.71 6.68 -4.65
C GLY A 315 -9.65 7.02 -5.80
N GLY A 316 -10.20 5.98 -6.44
CA GLY A 316 -11.00 6.14 -7.65
C GLY A 316 -12.28 6.98 -7.46
N CYS A 317 -12.92 6.89 -6.28
CA CYS A 317 -14.12 7.68 -5.97
C CYS A 317 -13.80 9.16 -5.69
N ALA A 318 -12.56 9.48 -5.34
CA ALA A 318 -12.11 10.84 -5.08
C ALA A 318 -12.23 11.78 -6.30
N HIS A 319 -12.24 11.20 -7.50
CA HIS A 319 -12.38 11.95 -8.76
C HIS A 319 -13.81 12.40 -9.07
N MET A 320 -14.78 12.10 -8.22
CA MET A 320 -16.16 12.54 -8.42
C MET A 320 -16.25 14.07 -8.35
N SER A 321 -16.88 14.66 -9.36
CA SER A 321 -17.04 16.12 -9.47
C SER A 321 -17.69 16.72 -8.22
N GLY A 322 -17.08 17.77 -7.67
CA GLY A 322 -17.57 18.48 -6.48
C GLY A 322 -17.24 17.83 -5.13
N LEU A 323 -16.68 16.61 -5.09
CA LEU A 323 -16.42 15.90 -3.83
C LEU A 323 -15.44 16.67 -2.92
N GLN A 324 -14.34 17.15 -3.49
CA GLN A 324 -13.33 17.92 -2.75
C GLN A 324 -13.96 19.14 -2.07
N GLN A 325 -14.76 19.90 -2.81
CA GLN A 325 -15.45 21.08 -2.28
C GLN A 325 -16.48 20.70 -1.21
N LYS A 326 -17.33 19.70 -1.49
CA LYS A 326 -18.37 19.24 -0.55
C LYS A 326 -17.77 18.76 0.78
N MET A 327 -16.65 18.02 0.70
CA MET A 327 -15.93 17.56 1.88
C MET A 327 -15.34 18.73 2.67
N ALA A 328 -14.70 19.70 2.01
CA ALA A 328 -14.15 20.89 2.66
C ALA A 328 -15.23 21.73 3.33
N GLU A 329 -16.38 21.90 2.69
CA GLU A 329 -17.52 22.64 3.24
C GLU A 329 -18.18 21.94 4.44
N THR A 330 -18.18 20.59 4.44
CA THR A 330 -18.82 19.80 5.50
C THR A 330 -17.91 19.66 6.72
N ILE A 331 -16.64 19.27 6.53
CA ILE A 331 -15.69 19.00 7.62
C ILE A 331 -15.03 20.29 8.13
N LYS A 332 -15.05 21.36 7.32
CA LYS A 332 -14.40 22.67 7.61
C LYS A 332 -12.88 22.57 7.71
N ILE A 333 -12.29 21.64 6.99
CA ILE A 333 -10.86 21.48 6.81
C ILE A 333 -10.54 21.62 5.32
N LYS A 334 -9.36 22.17 4.99
CA LYS A 334 -8.89 22.31 3.61
C LYS A 334 -8.69 20.92 2.99
N VAL A 335 -9.26 20.67 1.80
CA VAL A 335 -9.12 19.41 1.08
C VAL A 335 -8.28 19.62 -0.18
N ARG A 336 -7.34 18.73 -0.45
CA ARG A 336 -6.59 18.68 -1.71
C ARG A 336 -6.50 17.26 -2.24
N MET A 337 -6.33 17.11 -3.54
CA MET A 337 -6.02 15.82 -4.13
C MET A 337 -4.58 15.41 -3.80
N GLY A 338 -4.38 14.12 -3.59
CA GLY A 338 -3.04 13.54 -3.53
C GLY A 338 -2.31 13.72 -4.85
N GLN A 339 -1.01 13.52 -4.86
CA GLN A 339 -0.17 13.57 -6.06
C GLN A 339 0.68 12.31 -6.14
N ASN A 340 1.10 11.93 -7.34
CA ASN A 340 1.98 10.78 -7.52
C ASN A 340 3.28 10.95 -6.71
N PRO A 341 3.89 9.85 -6.25
CA PRO A 341 5.15 9.90 -5.52
C PRO A 341 6.20 10.72 -6.28
N PRO A 342 6.85 11.72 -5.63
CA PRO A 342 7.78 12.63 -6.31
C PRO A 342 9.04 11.94 -6.84
N MET A 343 9.42 10.79 -6.25
CA MET A 343 10.58 10.00 -6.69
C MET A 343 10.27 9.10 -7.90
N LEU A 344 9.00 8.98 -8.28
CA LEU A 344 8.55 8.10 -9.33
C LEU A 344 8.34 8.88 -10.63
N ASN A 345 9.10 8.55 -11.66
CA ASN A 345 8.90 9.10 -12.99
C ASN A 345 7.94 8.21 -13.79
N VAL A 346 6.81 8.77 -14.22
CA VAL A 346 5.85 8.09 -15.08
C VAL A 346 5.95 8.70 -16.46
N LEU A 347 6.71 8.06 -17.34
CA LEU A 347 7.04 8.57 -18.67
C LEU A 347 5.84 8.56 -19.63
N ASN A 348 4.96 7.56 -19.51
CA ASN A 348 3.78 7.46 -20.37
C ASN A 348 2.61 8.26 -19.77
N PRO A 349 2.14 9.34 -20.44
CA PRO A 349 1.03 10.15 -19.97
C PRO A 349 -0.29 9.37 -19.81
N GLU A 350 -0.50 8.30 -20.60
CA GLU A 350 -1.73 7.51 -20.55
C GLU A 350 -1.90 6.75 -19.23
N ILE A 351 -0.80 6.36 -18.61
CA ILE A 351 -0.79 5.69 -17.31
C ILE A 351 -0.46 6.63 -16.14
N ASN A 352 -0.08 7.89 -16.41
CA ASN A 352 0.18 8.87 -15.38
C ASN A 352 -1.13 9.46 -14.82
N ARG A 353 -1.92 8.61 -14.17
CA ARG A 353 -3.23 8.97 -13.62
C ARG A 353 -3.23 8.77 -12.11
N MET A 354 -3.91 9.67 -11.42
CA MET A 354 -4.06 9.64 -9.95
C MET A 354 -4.80 8.38 -9.45
N GLU A 355 -5.56 7.73 -10.31
CA GLU A 355 -6.24 6.46 -9.98
C GLU A 355 -5.30 5.26 -9.80
N TYR A 356 -4.00 5.42 -10.08
CA TYR A 356 -2.94 4.42 -9.89
C TYR A 356 -1.98 4.76 -8.75
N ILE A 357 -2.30 5.79 -7.95
CA ILE A 357 -1.44 6.28 -6.87
C ILE A 357 -1.05 5.17 -5.88
N GLU A 358 -1.95 4.23 -5.63
CA GLU A 358 -1.73 3.09 -4.74
C GLU A 358 -0.61 2.19 -5.28
N VAL A 359 -0.73 1.68 -6.51
CA VAL A 359 0.31 0.83 -7.10
C VAL A 359 1.62 1.57 -7.31
N PHE A 360 1.59 2.88 -7.60
CA PHE A 360 2.78 3.71 -7.69
C PHE A 360 3.47 3.87 -6.32
N SER A 361 2.70 4.04 -5.26
CA SER A 361 3.24 4.09 -3.90
C SER A 361 3.81 2.73 -3.47
N LEU A 362 3.19 1.62 -3.89
CA LEU A 362 3.73 0.28 -3.67
C LEU A 362 5.07 0.09 -4.39
N LEU A 363 5.20 0.53 -5.66
CA LEU A 363 6.47 0.46 -6.40
C LEU A 363 7.56 1.30 -5.72
N ALA A 364 7.23 2.52 -5.30
CA ALA A 364 8.17 3.39 -4.61
C ALA A 364 8.61 2.76 -3.28
N LYS A 365 7.67 2.25 -2.47
CA LYS A 365 7.99 1.57 -1.21
C LYS A 365 8.80 0.29 -1.42
N ALA A 366 8.44 -0.52 -2.41
CA ALA A 366 9.19 -1.71 -2.79
C ALA A 366 10.63 -1.37 -3.23
N SER A 367 10.84 -0.22 -3.86
CA SER A 367 12.17 0.24 -4.26
C SER A 367 13.10 0.55 -3.09
N GLU A 368 12.54 0.89 -1.92
CA GLU A 368 13.29 1.06 -0.68
C GLU A 368 13.63 -0.28 -0.02
N MET A 369 12.83 -1.31 -0.29
CA MET A 369 12.91 -2.65 0.34
C MET A 369 13.79 -3.63 -0.44
N ILE A 370 13.83 -3.50 -1.78
CA ILE A 370 14.56 -4.44 -2.64
C ILE A 370 16.07 -4.36 -2.39
N GLU A 371 16.72 -5.51 -2.30
CA GLU A 371 18.17 -5.58 -2.07
C GLU A 371 18.98 -5.20 -3.32
N VAL A 372 20.19 -4.69 -3.09
CA VAL A 372 21.09 -4.35 -4.18
C VAL A 372 21.42 -5.61 -4.99
N GLY A 373 21.18 -5.55 -6.31
CA GLY A 373 21.38 -6.67 -7.23
C GLY A 373 20.18 -7.61 -7.36
N GLU A 374 19.15 -7.50 -6.53
CA GLU A 374 17.88 -8.23 -6.73
C GLU A 374 17.03 -7.56 -7.84
N THR A 375 16.20 -8.37 -8.47
CA THR A 375 15.22 -7.92 -9.46
C THR A 375 13.97 -8.79 -9.41
N CYS A 376 12.84 -8.22 -9.72
CA CYS A 376 11.58 -8.96 -9.87
C CYS A 376 11.36 -9.49 -11.29
N VAL A 377 12.25 -9.17 -12.24
CA VAL A 377 12.12 -9.59 -13.63
C VAL A 377 13.45 -10.14 -14.14
N GLU A 378 13.41 -11.28 -14.76
CA GLU A 378 14.49 -11.82 -15.58
C GLU A 378 14.21 -11.49 -17.04
N LEU A 379 15.04 -10.63 -17.64
CA LEU A 379 14.91 -10.30 -19.06
C LEU A 379 15.33 -11.50 -19.92
N ASN A 380 14.60 -11.72 -21.01
CA ASN A 380 15.03 -12.66 -22.03
C ASN A 380 16.33 -12.13 -22.64
N ARG A 381 17.45 -12.80 -22.40
CA ARG A 381 18.70 -12.45 -23.05
C ARG A 381 18.59 -12.93 -24.50
N TYR A 382 18.50 -12.01 -25.43
CA TYR A 382 19.01 -12.32 -26.78
C TYR A 382 20.52 -12.50 -26.59
N GLU A 383 21.00 -13.73 -26.60
CA GLU A 383 22.41 -13.95 -26.91
C GLU A 383 22.59 -13.39 -28.33
N ASP A 384 23.25 -12.26 -28.45
CA ASP A 384 23.72 -11.81 -29.76
C ASP A 384 24.42 -13.01 -30.38
N PRO A 385 24.05 -13.44 -31.60
CA PRO A 385 24.71 -14.54 -32.23
C PRO A 385 26.20 -14.20 -32.22
N ILE A 386 26.99 -15.02 -31.52
CA ILE A 386 28.44 -14.90 -31.53
C ILE A 386 28.81 -15.01 -33.00
N PHE A 387 29.11 -13.88 -33.64
CA PHE A 387 29.71 -13.84 -34.93
C PHE A 387 31.13 -14.36 -34.73
N GLU A 388 31.32 -15.67 -34.81
CA GLU A 388 32.66 -16.24 -34.92
C GLU A 388 33.24 -15.70 -36.22
N ALA A 389 34.05 -14.67 -36.09
CA ALA A 389 34.90 -14.23 -37.19
C ALA A 389 35.90 -15.36 -37.49
N PRO A 390 35.98 -15.83 -38.72
CA PRO A 390 36.92 -16.92 -39.04
C PRO A 390 38.37 -16.39 -38.91
N GLY A 391 39.08 -16.97 -37.92
CA GLY A 391 40.51 -17.05 -37.84
C GLY A 391 41.31 -15.75 -37.72
N GLY A 392 41.73 -15.41 -36.48
CA GLY A 392 42.70 -14.34 -36.25
C GLY A 392 43.39 -14.49 -34.89
N TYR A 393 44.67 -14.75 -34.94
CA TYR A 393 45.72 -14.76 -33.92
C TYR A 393 45.41 -14.15 -32.55
N THR A 394 45.59 -14.95 -31.49
CA THR A 394 45.67 -14.49 -30.10
C THR A 394 47.13 -14.13 -29.74
N PRO A 395 47.41 -12.89 -29.27
CA PRO A 395 48.62 -12.61 -28.48
C PRO A 395 48.31 -12.93 -27.00
N ALA A 396 49.23 -13.60 -26.32
CA ALA A 396 49.15 -13.89 -24.89
C ALA A 396 49.24 -12.61 -24.04
N GLU A 397 48.32 -12.40 -23.10
CA GLU A 397 48.40 -11.37 -22.09
C GLU A 397 49.30 -11.72 -20.92
N PRO A 398 50.07 -10.76 -20.37
CA PRO A 398 50.85 -10.96 -19.17
C PRO A 398 50.00 -10.85 -17.90
N SER A 399 50.16 -11.79 -16.99
CA SER A 399 49.51 -11.85 -15.67
C SER A 399 49.86 -10.63 -14.81
N LYS A 400 48.83 -9.92 -14.30
CA LYS A 400 48.96 -8.88 -13.26
C LYS A 400 48.73 -9.49 -11.84
N PRO A 401 49.48 -8.99 -10.85
CA PRO A 401 49.40 -9.49 -9.48
C PRO A 401 48.13 -9.02 -8.74
N ALA A 402 47.60 -9.85 -7.87
CA ALA A 402 46.43 -9.62 -7.02
C ALA A 402 46.69 -8.51 -5.99
N ASN A 403 45.76 -7.55 -5.90
CA ASN A 403 45.74 -6.55 -4.84
C ASN A 403 44.89 -7.02 -3.65
N PRO A 404 45.30 -6.72 -2.40
CA PRO A 404 44.60 -7.16 -1.21
C PRO A 404 43.29 -6.41 -0.97
N SER A 405 42.27 -7.17 -0.59
CA SER A 405 40.92 -6.70 -0.25
C SER A 405 40.91 -5.73 0.96
N LYS A 406 40.27 -4.57 0.79
CA LYS A 406 39.93 -3.66 1.90
C LYS A 406 38.76 -4.24 2.72
N PRO A 407 38.74 -4.06 4.06
CA PRO A 407 37.66 -4.53 4.89
C PRO A 407 36.36 -3.73 4.63
N SER A 408 35.28 -4.47 4.46
CA SER A 408 33.92 -3.92 4.31
C SER A 408 33.44 -3.26 5.60
N LYS A 409 32.85 -2.05 5.49
CA LYS A 409 32.14 -1.38 6.58
C LYS A 409 30.88 -2.18 6.95
N PRO A 410 30.52 -2.25 8.26
CA PRO A 410 29.31 -2.95 8.66
C PRO A 410 28.06 -2.27 8.09
N SER A 411 27.24 -3.07 7.43
CA SER A 411 25.93 -2.66 6.93
C SER A 411 24.96 -2.43 8.09
N LYS A 412 24.18 -1.34 8.02
CA LYS A 412 23.09 -1.06 8.96
C LYS A 412 22.09 -2.22 8.99
N PRO A 413 21.59 -2.67 10.17
CA PRO A 413 20.59 -3.72 10.22
C PRO A 413 19.29 -3.22 9.58
N ARG A 414 18.82 -3.95 8.56
CA ARG A 414 17.55 -3.72 7.89
C ARG A 414 16.41 -4.26 8.75
N ARG A 415 15.32 -3.52 8.85
CA ARG A 415 14.03 -4.05 9.31
C ARG A 415 13.64 -5.19 8.37
N ARG A 416 13.69 -6.42 8.85
CA ARG A 416 13.03 -7.56 8.19
C ARG A 416 11.53 -7.30 8.27
N GLY A 417 10.85 -7.29 7.13
CA GLY A 417 9.40 -7.26 7.08
C GLY A 417 8.83 -8.40 7.93
N TRP A 418 7.81 -8.13 8.71
CA TRP A 418 7.16 -9.09 9.60
C TRP A 418 6.72 -10.37 8.86
N PHE A 419 6.38 -10.27 7.58
CA PHE A 419 6.00 -11.39 6.73
C PHE A 419 7.13 -12.39 6.47
N GLN A 420 8.40 -11.98 6.42
CA GLN A 420 9.52 -12.93 6.30
C GLN A 420 9.67 -13.84 7.55
N SER A 421 9.42 -13.28 8.75
CA SER A 421 9.41 -14.11 9.97
C SER A 421 8.21 -15.06 10.03
N MET A 422 7.18 -14.80 9.23
CA MET A 422 5.95 -15.56 9.17
C MET A 422 6.04 -16.73 8.17
N THR A 423 6.73 -16.55 7.04
CA THR A 423 7.02 -17.63 6.09
C THR A 423 7.95 -18.68 6.70
N ASP A 424 8.93 -18.26 7.50
CA ASP A 424 9.84 -19.17 8.21
C ASP A 424 9.10 -20.01 9.27
N LYS A 425 8.10 -19.41 9.97
CA LYS A 425 7.26 -20.16 10.95
C LYS A 425 6.24 -21.09 10.28
N LEU A 426 5.71 -20.72 9.10
CA LEU A 426 4.79 -21.57 8.35
C LEU A 426 5.49 -22.79 7.74
N SER A 427 6.72 -22.63 7.23
CA SER A 427 7.50 -23.75 6.72
C SER A 427 7.86 -24.74 7.83
N THR A 428 8.12 -24.26 9.05
CA THR A 428 8.42 -25.12 10.21
C THR A 428 7.16 -25.86 10.71
N LEU A 429 5.99 -25.23 10.72
CA LEU A 429 4.72 -25.85 11.09
C LEU A 429 4.23 -26.89 10.07
N MET A 430 4.44 -26.65 8.76
CA MET A 430 4.08 -27.63 7.72
C MET A 430 5.03 -28.83 7.68
N SER A 431 6.28 -28.70 8.16
CA SER A 431 7.22 -29.82 8.29
C SER A 431 7.00 -30.67 9.55
N GLU A 432 6.25 -30.17 10.54
CA GLU A 432 5.87 -30.94 11.75
C GLU A 432 4.57 -31.74 11.58
N ASP A 433 3.66 -31.31 10.71
CA ASP A 433 2.40 -32.03 10.42
C ASP A 433 2.63 -33.24 9.49
N ASP A 434 3.61 -33.21 8.59
CA ASP A 434 3.97 -34.35 7.72
C ASP A 434 4.73 -35.46 8.48
N ALA A 435 5.20 -35.21 9.70
CA ALA A 435 5.91 -36.18 10.51
C ALA A 435 5.03 -37.04 11.45
N ASN A 436 3.71 -36.71 11.55
CA ASN A 436 2.79 -37.40 12.46
C ASN A 436 1.70 -38.25 11.78
N GLU A 437 1.72 -38.42 10.46
CA GLU A 437 0.76 -39.27 9.75
C GLU A 437 1.27 -40.71 9.42
N ASP A 438 2.52 -41.03 9.74
CA ASP A 438 3.08 -42.36 9.45
C ASP A 438 3.12 -43.34 10.66
N ASP A 439 2.48 -43.05 11.80
CA ASP A 439 2.40 -43.94 12.95
C ASP A 439 0.97 -43.98 13.55
N GLN A 440 -0.05 -44.48 12.79
CA GLN A 440 -1.22 -45.16 13.36
C GLN A 440 -1.90 -46.10 12.34
#